data_9f9f6ee4dbf5a3f1619663360a1fb506
#
_entry.id   9f9f6ee4dbf5a3f1619663360a1fb506
#
_cell.length_a   1.000
_cell.length_b   1.000
_cell.length_c   1.000
_cell.angle_alpha   90.00
_cell.angle_beta   90.00
_cell.angle_gamma   90.00
#
_symmetry.space_group_name_H-M   'P 1'
#
loop_
_entity.id
_entity.type
_entity.pdbx_description
1 polymer ?
#
loop_
_entity_poly.entity_id
_entity_poly.type
_entity_poly.pdbx_seq_one_letter_code
_entity_poly.pdbx_strand_id
1 'polypeptide(L)'
;MTTVITTSPSKPWFIYLVRNNRNALYTGITTDVERRFAEHQSSGPKAAKALKGKGPLVLEFRYAVENRAIASQLEYRIKKLPKVKKEQLINDPELISEWCLLIP
;
A
#
# COMPACT_ATOMS: atom_id res chain seq x y z
N MET A 1 31.69 12.28 11.17
CA MET A 1 31.13 11.89 11.12
C MET A 1 30.40 11.58 11.13
N THR A 2 30.14 11.48 11.14
CA THR A 2 29.43 11.14 11.22
C THR A 2 28.59 10.69 11.20
N THR A 3 28.26 10.37 11.28
CA THR A 3 27.46 9.94 11.25
C THR A 3 26.62 9.60 11.31
N VAL A 4 26.42 9.43 11.43
CA VAL A 4 25.56 9.09 11.67
C VAL A 4 24.81 8.57 11.60
N ILE A 5 24.44 8.13 11.62
CA ILE A 5 23.74 7.60 11.57
C ILE A 5 23.11 7.01 11.82
N THR A 6 23.04 6.77 12.13
CA THR A 6 22.46 6.17 12.42
C THR A 6 21.67 5.80 12.53
N THR A 7 21.74 5.71 12.83
CA THR A 7 20.70 5.28 13.06
C THR A 7 20.17 4.31 12.36
N SER A 8 19.98 3.40 12.85
CA SER A 8 19.44 2.46 12.19
C SER A 8 18.23 2.92 11.65
N PRO A 9 18.20 2.97 10.49
CA PRO A 9 17.03 3.33 9.86
C PRO A 9 15.99 2.34 10.14
N SER A 10 14.90 2.80 10.57
CA SER A 10 13.77 1.97 10.54
C SER A 10 13.51 1.59 9.10
N LYS A 11 12.99 0.44 8.88
CA LYS A 11 12.61 0.03 7.56
C LYS A 11 11.54 0.96 7.02
N PRO A 12 11.57 1.29 5.75
CA PRO A 12 10.48 2.05 5.17
C PRO A 12 9.19 1.25 5.21
N TRP A 13 8.10 1.97 5.22
CA TRP A 13 6.78 1.38 5.08
C TRP A 13 6.27 1.66 3.69
N PHE A 14 5.31 0.85 3.24
CA PHE A 14 4.74 0.98 1.91
C PHE A 14 3.23 0.98 1.98
N ILE A 15 2.61 1.82 1.16
CA ILE A 15 1.20 1.70 0.80
C ILE A 15 1.16 0.87 -0.46
N TYR A 16 0.20 -0.03 -0.58
CA TYR A 16 0.06 -0.81 -1.80
C TYR A 16 -1.41 -1.00 -2.14
N LEU A 17 -1.67 -1.22 -3.41
CA LEU A 17 -3.01 -1.55 -3.90
C LEU A 17 -2.96 -2.89 -4.63
N VAL A 18 -3.93 -3.74 -4.34
CA VAL A 18 -4.04 -5.07 -4.95
C VAL A 18 -5.42 -5.18 -5.59
N ARG A 19 -5.46 -5.61 -6.85
CA ARG A 19 -6.71 -5.84 -7.58
C ARG A 19 -7.10 -7.30 -7.44
N ASN A 20 -8.37 -7.55 -7.14
CA ASN A 20 -8.86 -8.92 -7.01
C ASN A 20 -9.57 -9.35 -8.31
N ASN A 21 -10.10 -10.57 -8.32
CA ASN A 21 -10.71 -11.15 -9.51
C ASN A 21 -12.04 -10.49 -9.88
N ARG A 22 -12.56 -9.60 -9.04
CA ARG A 22 -13.77 -8.83 -9.34
C ARG A 22 -13.46 -7.39 -9.66
N ASN A 23 -12.18 -7.12 -9.94
CA ASN A 23 -11.72 -5.77 -10.31
C ASN A 23 -11.79 -4.75 -9.17
N ALA A 24 -11.95 -5.20 -7.94
CA ALA A 24 -11.92 -4.31 -6.78
C ALA A 24 -10.49 -4.09 -6.32
N LEU A 25 -10.23 -2.93 -5.74
CA LEU A 25 -8.90 -2.57 -5.27
C LEU A 25 -8.86 -2.56 -3.75
N TYR A 26 -7.91 -3.31 -3.20
CA TYR A 26 -7.65 -3.40 -1.78
C TYR A 26 -6.44 -2.55 -1.43
N THR A 27 -6.53 -1.74 -0.37
CA THR A 27 -5.44 -0.89 0.09
C THR A 27 -4.85 -1.46 1.37
N GLY A 28 -3.53 -1.56 1.43
CA GLY A 28 -2.86 -2.05 2.64
C GLY A 28 -1.55 -1.35 2.87
N ILE A 29 -0.94 -1.62 4.03
CA ILE A 29 0.39 -1.11 4.36
C ILE A 29 1.24 -2.27 4.87
N THR A 30 2.55 -2.19 4.62
CA THR A 30 3.47 -3.22 5.06
C THR A 30 4.90 -2.71 4.99
N THR A 31 5.81 -3.38 5.66
CA THR A 31 7.24 -3.13 5.48
C THR A 31 7.84 -4.01 4.38
N ASP A 32 7.08 -4.99 3.88
CA ASP A 32 7.60 -5.96 2.91
C ASP A 32 6.49 -6.34 1.94
N VAL A 33 6.41 -5.61 0.83
CA VAL A 33 5.32 -5.75 -0.13
C VAL A 33 5.31 -7.15 -0.75
N GLU A 34 6.47 -7.67 -1.13
CA GLU A 34 6.54 -8.98 -1.76
C GLU A 34 6.02 -10.09 -0.85
N ARG A 35 6.46 -10.07 0.41
CA ARG A 35 6.00 -11.07 1.37
C ARG A 35 4.49 -10.94 1.61
N ARG A 36 4.03 -9.72 1.81
CA ARG A 36 2.62 -9.51 2.11
C ARG A 36 1.74 -9.90 0.94
N PHE A 37 2.17 -9.57 -0.29
CA PHE A 37 1.43 -9.96 -1.48
C PHE A 37 1.37 -11.48 -1.62
N ALA A 38 2.48 -12.16 -1.33
CA ALA A 38 2.51 -13.62 -1.38
C ALA A 38 1.52 -14.22 -0.37
N GLU A 39 1.44 -13.63 0.83
CA GLU A 39 0.46 -14.08 1.83
C GLU A 39 -0.97 -13.93 1.32
N HIS A 40 -1.26 -12.82 0.66
CA HIS A 40 -2.59 -12.59 0.08
C HIS A 40 -2.89 -13.58 -1.04
N GLN A 41 -1.91 -13.82 -1.92
CA GLN A 41 -2.08 -14.75 -3.03
C GLN A 41 -2.33 -16.18 -2.56
N SER A 42 -1.73 -16.58 -1.45
CA SER A 42 -1.87 -17.93 -0.94
C SER A 42 -3.29 -18.22 -0.44
N SER A 43 -4.07 -17.19 -0.16
CA SER A 43 -5.40 -17.31 0.43
C SER A 43 -5.40 -18.08 1.75
N GLY A 44 -4.25 -18.12 2.41
CA GLY A 44 -4.09 -18.80 3.69
C GLY A 44 -4.54 -17.94 4.86
N PRO A 45 -4.20 -18.38 6.09
CA PRO A 45 -4.67 -17.69 7.29
C PRO A 45 -4.23 -16.24 7.39
N LYS A 46 -3.10 -15.88 6.75
CA LYS A 46 -2.58 -14.52 6.82
C LYS A 46 -3.13 -13.60 5.75
N ALA A 47 -3.88 -14.13 4.78
CA ALA A 47 -4.45 -13.30 3.74
C ALA A 47 -5.53 -12.39 4.33
N ALA A 48 -5.61 -11.15 3.82
CA ALA A 48 -6.69 -10.26 4.22
C ALA A 48 -8.02 -10.87 3.81
N LYS A 49 -9.03 -10.70 4.66
CA LYS A 49 -10.35 -11.27 4.37
C LYS A 49 -10.90 -10.81 3.04
N ALA A 50 -10.66 -9.54 2.71
CA ALA A 50 -11.16 -8.97 1.45
C ALA A 50 -10.54 -9.61 0.22
N LEU A 51 -9.39 -10.29 0.38
CA LEU A 51 -8.67 -10.88 -0.74
C LEU A 51 -8.72 -12.41 -0.75
N LYS A 52 -9.15 -13.01 0.37
CA LYS A 52 -9.14 -14.45 0.51
C LYS A 52 -10.08 -15.10 -0.50
N GLY A 53 -9.56 -16.01 -1.29
CA GLY A 53 -10.36 -16.72 -2.29
C GLY A 53 -10.75 -15.87 -3.48
N LYS A 54 -10.15 -14.70 -3.66
CA LYS A 54 -10.50 -13.79 -4.74
C LYS A 54 -9.38 -13.59 -5.76
N GLY A 55 -8.48 -14.55 -5.83
CA GLY A 55 -7.44 -14.54 -6.84
C GLY A 55 -7.94 -14.95 -8.21
N PRO A 56 -7.11 -14.75 -9.22
CA PRO A 56 -5.74 -14.24 -9.09
C PRO A 56 -5.73 -12.78 -8.69
N LEU A 57 -4.72 -12.42 -7.91
CA LEU A 57 -4.54 -11.05 -7.45
C LEU A 57 -3.44 -10.38 -8.27
N VAL A 58 -3.55 -9.06 -8.42
CA VAL A 58 -2.53 -8.28 -9.13
C VAL A 58 -2.08 -7.15 -8.24
N LEU A 59 -0.76 -7.05 -8.02
CA LEU A 59 -0.19 -5.94 -7.27
C LEU A 59 -0.07 -4.77 -8.25
N GLU A 60 -0.91 -3.75 -8.04
CA GLU A 60 -1.02 -2.66 -9.00
C GLU A 60 -0.23 -1.42 -8.62
N PHE A 61 0.12 -1.26 -7.34
CA PHE A 61 0.69 -0.01 -6.89
C PHE A 61 1.44 -0.22 -5.59
N ARG A 62 2.57 0.46 -5.45
CA ARG A 62 3.28 0.57 -4.17
C ARG A 62 3.92 1.94 -4.08
N TYR A 63 4.02 2.45 -2.87
CA TYR A 63 4.63 3.75 -2.65
C TYR A 63 5.31 3.75 -1.28
N ALA A 64 6.61 4.06 -1.24
CA ALA A 64 7.39 4.02 -0.01
C ALA A 64 7.20 5.30 0.80
N VAL A 65 7.08 5.16 2.11
CA VAL A 65 7.01 6.30 3.02
C VAL A 65 7.96 6.07 4.19
N GLU A 66 8.19 7.11 4.98
CA GLU A 66 9.23 7.07 6.00
C GLU A 66 8.92 6.16 7.18
N ASN A 67 7.65 6.06 7.57
CA ASN A 67 7.31 5.34 8.78
C ASN A 67 5.85 4.87 8.75
N ARG A 68 5.49 4.09 9.76
CA ARG A 68 4.17 3.50 9.84
C ARG A 68 3.06 4.54 10.00
N ALA A 69 3.34 5.62 10.75
CA ALA A 69 2.32 6.64 11.00
C ALA A 69 1.88 7.29 9.69
N ILE A 70 2.85 7.62 8.83
CA ILE A 70 2.54 8.19 7.52
C ILE A 70 1.80 7.17 6.66
N ALA A 71 2.25 5.93 6.67
CA ALA A 71 1.60 4.88 5.90
C ALA A 71 0.14 4.71 6.32
N SER A 72 -0.12 4.71 7.63
CA SER A 72 -1.48 4.57 8.15
C SER A 72 -2.38 5.73 7.74
N GLN A 73 -1.85 6.95 7.76
CA GLN A 73 -2.61 8.12 7.33
C GLN A 73 -2.96 8.03 5.85
N LEU A 74 -2.01 7.61 5.02
CA LEU A 74 -2.27 7.46 3.60
C LEU A 74 -3.27 6.35 3.32
N GLU A 75 -3.13 5.24 4.04
CA GLU A 75 -4.08 4.14 3.90
C GLU A 75 -5.50 4.62 4.16
N TYR A 76 -5.69 5.35 5.25
CA TYR A 76 -6.99 5.87 5.62
C TYR A 76 -7.57 6.76 4.51
N ARG A 77 -6.74 7.63 3.96
CA ARG A 77 -7.19 8.56 2.92
C ARG A 77 -7.48 7.86 1.60
N ILE A 78 -6.60 6.93 1.22
CA ILE A 78 -6.78 6.21 -0.04
C ILE A 78 -8.02 5.31 0.02
N LYS A 79 -8.27 4.68 1.16
CA LYS A 79 -9.47 3.84 1.31
C LYS A 79 -10.75 4.63 1.09
N LYS A 80 -10.73 5.93 1.37
CA LYS A 80 -11.91 6.78 1.19
C LYS A 80 -12.07 7.30 -0.22
N LEU A 81 -11.07 7.15 -1.07
CA LEU A 81 -11.19 7.61 -2.45
C LEU A 81 -12.15 6.72 -3.22
N PRO A 82 -12.93 7.30 -4.14
CA PRO A 82 -13.72 6.47 -5.05
C PRO A 82 -12.79 5.67 -5.95
N LYS A 83 -13.30 4.57 -6.47
CA LYS A 83 -12.49 3.64 -7.26
C LYS A 83 -11.80 4.35 -8.43
N VAL A 84 -12.48 5.29 -9.09
CA VAL A 84 -11.89 6.01 -10.22
C VAL A 84 -10.61 6.74 -9.81
N LYS A 85 -10.58 7.28 -8.58
CA LYS A 85 -9.39 7.97 -8.08
C LYS A 85 -8.27 6.98 -7.77
N LYS A 86 -8.61 5.83 -7.23
CA LYS A 86 -7.61 4.78 -6.99
C LYS A 86 -6.99 4.31 -8.31
N GLU A 87 -7.80 4.17 -9.35
CA GLU A 87 -7.28 3.80 -10.67
C GLU A 87 -6.36 4.88 -11.22
N GLN A 88 -6.67 6.14 -10.97
CA GLN A 88 -5.79 7.22 -11.39
C GLN A 88 -4.44 7.18 -10.67
N LEU A 89 -4.43 6.82 -9.39
CA LEU A 89 -3.17 6.65 -8.67
C LEU A 89 -2.30 5.56 -9.29
N ILE A 90 -2.91 4.48 -9.73
CA ILE A 90 -2.17 3.39 -10.37
C ILE A 90 -1.49 3.88 -11.63
N ASN A 91 -2.17 4.69 -12.41
CA ASN A 91 -1.63 5.23 -13.66
C ASN A 91 -0.64 6.36 -13.43
N ASP A 92 -0.77 7.08 -12.31
CA ASP A 92 0.09 8.22 -12.02
C ASP A 92 0.35 8.27 -10.52
N PRO A 93 1.36 7.52 -10.04
CA PRO A 93 1.65 7.46 -8.59
C PRO A 93 1.99 8.80 -7.96
N GLU A 94 2.43 9.77 -8.75
CA GLU A 94 2.77 11.09 -8.24
C GLU A 94 1.56 11.82 -7.66
N LEU A 95 0.36 11.42 -8.08
CA LEU A 95 -0.85 12.05 -7.55
C LEU A 95 -1.02 11.85 -6.05
N ILE A 96 -0.34 10.87 -5.48
CA ILE A 96 -0.43 10.63 -4.04
C ILE A 96 0.03 11.86 -3.25
N SER A 97 1.03 12.58 -3.76
CA SER A 97 1.51 13.80 -3.11
C SER A 97 0.43 14.87 -3.09
N GLU A 98 -0.29 15.01 -4.19
CA GLU A 98 -1.35 16.01 -4.30
C GLU A 98 -2.54 15.67 -3.43
N TRP A 99 -2.95 14.40 -3.44
CA TRP A 99 -4.22 14.02 -2.85
C TRP A 99 -4.13 13.64 -1.38
N CYS A 100 -2.95 13.22 -0.95
CA CYS A 100 -2.81 12.63 0.37
C CYS A 100 -1.74 13.30 1.22
N LEU A 101 -0.57 13.57 0.66
CA LEU A 101 0.54 14.06 1.46
C LEU A 101 0.48 15.55 1.75
N LEU A 102 -0.14 16.33 0.88
CA LEU A 102 -0.21 17.78 1.07
C LEU A 102 -1.38 18.23 1.94
N ILE A 103 -2.27 17.34 2.29
CA ILE A 103 -3.44 17.69 3.10
C ILE A 103 -3.06 17.50 4.56
N PRO A 104 -3.15 18.54 5.39
CA PRO A 104 -2.80 18.43 6.81
C PRO A 104 -3.64 17.42 7.57
#